data_3ca5fae0dc275b0924d9c97dc2dfee61
#
_entry.id   3ca5fae0dc275b0924d9c97dc2dfee61
#
_cell.length_a   1.000
_cell.length_b   1.000
_cell.length_c   1.000
_cell.angle_alpha   90.00
_cell.angle_beta   90.00
_cell.angle_gamma   90.00
#
_symmetry.space_group_name_H-M   'P 1'
#
loop_
_entity.id
_entity.type
_entity.pdbx_description
1 polymer ?
#
loop_
_entity_poly.entity_id
_entity_poly.type
_entity_poly.pdbx_seq_one_letter_code
_entity_poly.pdbx_strand_id
1 'polypeptide(L)'
;SVAPAAGDQLSNIQSSGKLIVALEGAWQPWSYHDESDTLVGYDVEVSRAIAEKLGVEPEYVESDWDSLFAGMDAGRYDMVCNGVEVTEERSKTYDFTTPYGYIHTALAVRKDNEDIKSFEDLKGKTTANSLASTYMELAESYGATVQGIDTLEETIQLLTAGRIDATLNADVSFYDYLNVHPDANFKLVAQTEDASHVAIPVRKGDDSASLLEAINTAIEELRADGT
;
A
#
# COMPACT_ATOMS: atom_id res chain seq x y z
N SER A 1 10.61 10.74 24.76
CA SER A 1 10.36 9.36 24.32
C SER A 1 9.83 8.54 25.48
N VAL A 2 8.74 7.82 25.25
CA VAL A 2 8.18 6.90 26.24
C VAL A 2 8.98 5.61 26.19
N ALA A 3 9.58 5.21 27.31
CA ALA A 3 10.25 3.92 27.41
C ALA A 3 9.19 2.80 27.32
N PRO A 4 9.45 1.71 26.56
CA PRO A 4 8.51 0.63 26.44
C PRO A 4 8.29 -0.05 27.79
N ALA A 5 7.03 -0.34 28.11
CA ALA A 5 6.68 -1.12 29.28
C ALA A 5 7.14 -2.59 29.05
N ALA A 6 7.54 -3.28 30.11
CA ALA A 6 7.91 -4.67 30.00
C ALA A 6 6.76 -5.50 29.44
N GLY A 7 7.02 -6.25 28.37
CA GLY A 7 6.02 -7.09 27.71
C GLY A 7 5.14 -6.40 26.68
N ASP A 8 5.32 -5.08 26.40
CA ASP A 8 4.63 -4.43 25.30
C ASP A 8 5.26 -4.82 23.94
N GLN A 9 4.61 -4.41 22.84
CA GLN A 9 5.01 -4.81 21.49
C GLN A 9 6.43 -4.35 21.15
N LEU A 10 6.80 -3.10 21.45
CA LEU A 10 8.16 -2.60 21.20
C LEU A 10 9.20 -3.35 22.00
N SER A 11 8.94 -3.61 23.29
CA SER A 11 9.82 -4.37 24.15
C SER A 11 10.07 -5.79 23.59
N ASN A 12 9.01 -6.44 23.10
CA ASN A 12 9.12 -7.77 22.49
C ASN A 12 9.94 -7.75 21.20
N ILE A 13 9.76 -6.73 20.36
CA ILE A 13 10.53 -6.52 19.12
C ILE A 13 12.02 -6.35 19.48
N GLN A 14 12.34 -5.49 20.43
CA GLN A 14 13.71 -5.24 20.85
C GLN A 14 14.36 -6.47 21.47
N SER A 15 13.62 -7.24 22.26
CA SER A 15 14.12 -8.48 22.88
C SER A 15 14.37 -9.58 21.86
N SER A 16 13.51 -9.72 20.86
CA SER A 16 13.67 -10.71 19.78
C SER A 16 14.72 -10.29 18.76
N GLY A 17 15.00 -8.98 18.65
CA GLY A 17 15.88 -8.43 17.63
C GLY A 17 15.25 -8.38 16.25
N LYS A 18 13.93 -8.57 16.13
CA LYS A 18 13.22 -8.65 14.85
C LYS A 18 11.97 -7.79 14.82
N LEU A 19 11.78 -7.08 13.71
CA LEU A 19 10.55 -6.38 13.36
C LEU A 19 9.87 -7.16 12.24
N ILE A 20 8.71 -7.72 12.50
CA ILE A 20 7.96 -8.49 11.51
C ILE A 20 7.07 -7.54 10.70
N VAL A 21 7.35 -7.45 9.41
CA VAL A 21 6.72 -6.51 8.47
C VAL A 21 5.93 -7.29 7.43
N ALA A 22 4.65 -6.99 7.28
CA ALA A 22 3.84 -7.57 6.23
C ALA A 22 3.68 -6.63 5.03
N LEU A 23 3.70 -7.21 3.85
CA LEU A 23 3.52 -6.53 2.57
C LEU A 23 3.05 -7.54 1.52
N GLU A 24 2.69 -7.06 0.32
CA GLU A 24 2.22 -7.96 -0.74
C GLU A 24 3.36 -8.67 -1.47
N GLY A 25 4.46 -7.99 -1.77
CA GLY A 25 5.54 -8.54 -2.58
C GLY A 25 5.21 -8.66 -4.07
N ALA A 26 4.07 -8.17 -4.51
CA ALA A 26 3.56 -8.25 -5.88
C ALA A 26 2.91 -6.92 -6.33
N TRP A 27 3.44 -5.81 -5.85
CA TRP A 27 2.92 -4.47 -6.17
C TRP A 27 4.07 -3.47 -6.38
N GLN A 28 4.57 -3.43 -7.59
CA GLN A 28 5.64 -2.50 -7.99
C GLN A 28 5.09 -1.06 -8.08
N PRO A 29 5.77 -0.03 -7.58
CA PRO A 29 7.13 -0.02 -7.02
C PRO A 29 7.20 -0.18 -5.49
N TRP A 30 6.10 -0.52 -4.83
CA TRP A 30 6.00 -0.59 -3.37
C TRP A 30 6.77 -1.78 -2.80
N SER A 31 6.39 -2.99 -3.22
CA SER A 31 7.09 -4.22 -2.88
C SER A 31 6.93 -5.24 -4.00
N TYR A 32 8.02 -5.80 -4.46
CA TYR A 32 8.01 -6.76 -5.57
C TYR A 32 9.31 -7.56 -5.59
N HIS A 33 9.32 -8.63 -6.37
CA HIS A 33 10.52 -9.43 -6.58
C HIS A 33 11.21 -8.98 -7.87
N ASP A 34 12.51 -8.68 -7.79
CA ASP A 34 13.30 -8.31 -8.97
C ASP A 34 13.64 -9.55 -9.83
N GLU A 35 14.43 -9.36 -10.88
CA GLU A 35 14.83 -10.44 -11.78
C GLU A 35 15.64 -11.54 -11.09
N SER A 36 16.26 -11.23 -9.94
CA SER A 36 17.00 -12.19 -9.10
C SER A 36 16.12 -12.85 -8.03
N ASP A 37 14.80 -12.62 -8.07
CA ASP A 37 13.83 -13.06 -7.06
C ASP A 37 14.11 -12.50 -5.66
N THR A 38 14.71 -11.30 -5.61
CA THR A 38 14.94 -10.58 -4.37
C THR A 38 13.79 -9.61 -4.11
N LEU A 39 13.27 -9.62 -2.87
CA LEU A 39 12.23 -8.68 -2.45
C LEU A 39 12.81 -7.26 -2.35
N VAL A 40 12.28 -6.36 -3.15
CA VAL A 40 12.72 -4.97 -3.27
C VAL A 40 11.52 -4.03 -3.35
N GLY A 41 11.76 -2.74 -3.32
CA GLY A 41 10.75 -1.70 -3.49
C GLY A 41 10.79 -0.66 -2.39
N TYR A 42 9.99 0.38 -2.59
CA TYR A 42 9.94 1.54 -1.68
C TYR A 42 9.58 1.13 -0.24
N ASP A 43 8.54 0.31 -0.08
CA ASP A 43 8.12 -0.16 1.24
C ASP A 43 9.16 -1.06 1.92
N VAL A 44 9.89 -1.84 1.14
CA VAL A 44 10.99 -2.67 1.65
C VAL A 44 12.12 -1.78 2.18
N GLU A 45 12.50 -0.76 1.41
CA GLU A 45 13.57 0.17 1.82
C GLU A 45 13.16 1.00 3.04
N VAL A 46 11.93 1.54 3.06
CA VAL A 46 11.43 2.32 4.20
C VAL A 46 11.37 1.46 5.47
N SER A 47 10.81 0.27 5.40
CA SER A 47 10.69 -0.61 6.57
C SER A 47 12.04 -1.11 7.06
N ARG A 48 12.99 -1.35 6.16
CA ARG A 48 14.36 -1.71 6.51
C ARG A 48 15.06 -0.56 7.26
N ALA A 49 14.91 0.66 6.77
CA ALA A 49 15.48 1.86 7.41
C ALA A 49 14.84 2.10 8.80
N ILE A 50 13.54 1.86 8.94
CA ILE A 50 12.85 1.94 10.24
C ILE A 50 13.40 0.88 11.21
N ALA A 51 13.54 -0.36 10.77
CA ALA A 51 14.09 -1.44 11.59
C ALA A 51 15.51 -1.10 12.08
N GLU A 52 16.35 -0.56 11.22
CA GLU A 52 17.69 -0.10 11.56
C GLU A 52 17.66 0.97 12.66
N LYS A 53 16.77 1.95 12.56
CA LYS A 53 16.57 2.99 13.60
C LYS A 53 16.11 2.39 14.94
N LEU A 54 15.35 1.32 14.91
CA LEU A 54 14.93 0.59 16.11
C LEU A 54 15.98 -0.38 16.63
N GLY A 55 17.09 -0.56 15.92
CA GLY A 55 18.18 -1.46 16.30
C GLY A 55 17.85 -2.94 16.12
N VAL A 56 16.97 -3.27 15.18
CA VAL A 56 16.51 -4.64 14.92
C VAL A 56 16.59 -4.97 13.43
N GLU A 57 16.44 -6.26 13.10
CA GLU A 57 16.37 -6.72 11.72
C GLU A 57 14.92 -6.86 11.25
N PRO A 58 14.59 -6.47 10.00
CA PRO A 58 13.27 -6.71 9.46
C PRO A 58 13.12 -8.16 9.04
N GLU A 59 11.94 -8.71 9.27
CA GLU A 59 11.53 -10.02 8.78
C GLU A 59 10.23 -9.83 8.00
N TYR A 60 10.21 -10.22 6.72
CA TYR A 60 9.10 -9.95 5.83
C TYR A 60 8.14 -11.12 5.71
N VAL A 61 6.84 -10.81 5.76
CA VAL A 61 5.75 -11.75 5.50
C VAL A 61 4.96 -11.24 4.31
N GLU A 62 4.90 -12.03 3.25
CA GLU A 62 4.14 -11.69 2.04
C GLU A 62 2.74 -12.26 2.14
N SER A 63 1.74 -11.47 1.79
CA SER A 63 0.33 -11.85 1.86
C SER A 63 -0.49 -11.03 0.87
N ASP A 64 -1.63 -11.55 0.46
CA ASP A 64 -2.59 -10.82 -0.36
C ASP A 64 -3.13 -9.60 0.43
N TRP A 65 -3.51 -8.54 -0.28
CA TRP A 65 -4.02 -7.32 0.31
C TRP A 65 -5.13 -7.55 1.33
N ASP A 66 -6.15 -8.33 0.97
CA ASP A 66 -7.30 -8.59 1.83
C ASP A 66 -6.97 -9.39 3.11
N SER A 67 -5.85 -10.11 3.11
CA SER A 67 -5.37 -10.90 4.26
C SER A 67 -4.41 -10.15 5.17
N LEU A 68 -3.83 -9.03 4.73
CA LEU A 68 -2.82 -8.26 5.48
C LEU A 68 -3.34 -7.81 6.86
N PHE A 69 -4.50 -7.21 6.89
CA PHE A 69 -5.07 -6.68 8.14
C PHE A 69 -5.55 -7.80 9.08
N ALA A 70 -6.10 -8.87 8.54
CA ALA A 70 -6.49 -10.03 9.32
C ALA A 70 -5.29 -10.65 10.06
N GLY A 71 -4.15 -10.74 9.41
CA GLY A 71 -2.91 -11.23 10.01
C GLY A 71 -2.38 -10.29 11.11
N MET A 72 -2.49 -8.99 10.93
CA MET A 72 -2.12 -8.00 11.95
C MET A 72 -3.05 -8.10 13.17
N ASP A 73 -4.36 -8.24 12.96
CA ASP A 73 -5.33 -8.43 14.03
C ASP A 73 -5.03 -9.70 14.83
N ALA A 74 -4.57 -10.75 14.17
CA ALA A 74 -4.18 -12.02 14.79
C ALA A 74 -2.79 -11.97 15.47
N GLY A 75 -2.07 -10.85 15.38
CA GLY A 75 -0.74 -10.69 15.97
C GLY A 75 0.37 -11.44 15.23
N ARG A 76 0.18 -11.76 13.96
CA ARG A 76 1.17 -12.51 13.16
C ARG A 76 2.37 -11.67 12.75
N TYR A 77 2.22 -10.35 12.71
CA TYR A 77 3.28 -9.39 12.42
C TYR A 77 3.05 -8.10 13.17
N ASP A 78 4.07 -7.25 13.18
CA ASP A 78 4.09 -6.03 14.00
C ASP A 78 3.47 -4.84 13.30
N MET A 79 3.68 -4.75 11.98
CA MET A 79 3.19 -3.65 11.16
C MET A 79 2.96 -4.08 9.73
N VAL A 80 2.13 -3.32 9.02
CA VAL A 80 1.91 -3.46 7.57
C VAL A 80 2.56 -2.26 6.89
N CYS A 81 3.53 -2.50 6.02
CA CYS A 81 4.18 -1.47 5.20
C CYS A 81 3.92 -1.80 3.73
N ASN A 82 2.79 -1.32 3.20
CA ASN A 82 2.26 -1.75 1.90
C ASN A 82 1.48 -0.66 1.16
N GLY A 83 2.03 0.54 1.08
CA GLY A 83 1.36 1.63 0.38
C GLY A 83 -0.03 1.92 0.92
N VAL A 84 -0.25 1.72 2.21
CA VAL A 84 -1.58 1.81 2.83
C VAL A 84 -2.00 3.26 2.99
N GLU A 85 -3.09 3.62 2.32
CA GLU A 85 -3.68 4.95 2.47
C GLU A 85 -4.38 5.07 3.83
N VAL A 86 -4.16 6.20 4.50
CA VAL A 86 -4.90 6.54 5.72
C VAL A 86 -6.32 6.91 5.34
N THR A 87 -7.30 6.22 5.91
CA THR A 87 -8.72 6.52 5.75
C THR A 87 -9.38 6.65 7.11
N GLU A 88 -10.51 7.37 7.16
CA GLU A 88 -11.30 7.50 8.38
C GLU A 88 -11.75 6.12 8.89
N GLU A 89 -12.20 5.26 7.99
CA GLU A 89 -12.66 3.92 8.34
C GLU A 89 -11.54 3.07 8.93
N ARG A 90 -10.36 3.05 8.30
CA ARG A 90 -9.20 2.32 8.81
C ARG A 90 -8.70 2.86 10.14
N SER A 91 -8.79 4.19 10.34
CA SER A 91 -8.36 4.85 11.57
C SER A 91 -9.23 4.51 12.78
N LYS A 92 -10.43 3.97 12.57
CA LYS A 92 -11.26 3.45 13.65
C LYS A 92 -10.71 2.16 14.26
N THR A 93 -10.00 1.38 13.46
CA THR A 93 -9.49 0.05 13.86
C THR A 93 -7.99 0.05 14.13
N TYR A 94 -7.22 0.87 13.41
CA TYR A 94 -5.76 0.91 13.50
C TYR A 94 -5.27 2.32 13.85
N ASP A 95 -4.11 2.38 14.50
CA ASP A 95 -3.36 3.62 14.64
C ASP A 95 -2.34 3.72 13.51
N PHE A 96 -2.31 4.87 12.86
CA PHE A 96 -1.38 5.14 11.75
C PHE A 96 -0.21 5.99 12.21
N THR A 97 0.95 5.71 11.64
CA THR A 97 2.14 6.55 11.79
C THR A 97 1.96 7.89 11.06
N THR A 98 2.92 8.79 11.22
CA THR A 98 3.06 9.92 10.30
C THR A 98 3.21 9.39 8.87
N PRO A 99 2.70 10.10 7.85
CA PRO A 99 2.83 9.64 6.46
C PRO A 99 4.29 9.54 6.02
N TYR A 100 4.60 8.53 5.23
CA TYR A 100 5.90 8.39 4.57
C TYR A 100 5.80 8.52 3.05
N GLY A 101 4.60 8.71 2.51
CA GLY A 101 4.34 8.91 1.10
C GLY A 101 3.01 9.59 0.85
N TYR A 102 2.87 10.12 -0.36
CA TYR A 102 1.66 10.78 -0.85
C TYR A 102 1.40 10.28 -2.25
N ILE A 103 0.15 9.89 -2.54
CA ILE A 103 -0.24 9.37 -3.85
C ILE A 103 -1.55 10.01 -4.30
N HIS A 104 -1.75 10.05 -5.62
CA HIS A 104 -3.06 10.27 -6.22
C HIS A 104 -3.58 8.95 -6.75
N THR A 105 -4.88 8.71 -6.67
CA THR A 105 -5.50 7.60 -7.38
C THR A 105 -5.70 8.01 -8.83
N ALA A 106 -5.19 7.19 -9.74
CA ALA A 106 -5.33 7.43 -11.18
C ALA A 106 -6.29 6.41 -11.80
N LEU A 107 -6.90 6.83 -12.91
CA LEU A 107 -7.85 6.05 -13.69
C LEU A 107 -7.20 5.67 -15.02
N ALA A 108 -7.03 4.36 -15.23
CA ALA A 108 -6.45 3.80 -16.43
C ALA A 108 -7.51 3.17 -17.33
N VAL A 109 -7.38 3.42 -18.63
CA VAL A 109 -8.23 2.84 -19.69
C VAL A 109 -7.33 2.40 -20.86
N ARG A 110 -7.85 1.57 -21.76
CA ARG A 110 -7.12 1.23 -23.00
C ARG A 110 -6.85 2.51 -23.81
N LYS A 111 -5.75 2.52 -24.56
CA LYS A 111 -5.37 3.66 -25.40
C LYS A 111 -6.45 4.05 -26.39
N ASP A 112 -7.21 3.09 -26.90
CA ASP A 112 -8.29 3.31 -27.90
C ASP A 112 -9.65 3.65 -27.26
N ASN A 113 -9.75 3.71 -25.93
CA ASN A 113 -10.99 4.08 -25.25
C ASN A 113 -11.21 5.59 -25.32
N GLU A 114 -12.39 5.98 -25.84
CA GLU A 114 -12.82 7.38 -25.94
C GLU A 114 -14.08 7.67 -25.11
N ASP A 115 -14.60 6.65 -24.42
CA ASP A 115 -15.84 6.74 -23.65
C ASP A 115 -15.62 7.18 -22.20
N ILE A 116 -14.45 6.88 -21.64
CA ILE A 116 -14.09 7.17 -20.25
C ILE A 116 -13.01 8.23 -20.22
N LYS A 117 -13.35 9.44 -19.71
CA LYS A 117 -12.44 10.58 -19.61
C LYS A 117 -12.34 11.12 -18.18
N SER A 118 -13.23 10.68 -17.30
CA SER A 118 -13.31 11.10 -15.90
C SER A 118 -13.85 9.97 -15.04
N PHE A 119 -13.76 10.11 -13.73
CA PHE A 119 -14.34 9.13 -12.79
C PHE A 119 -15.86 9.01 -12.95
N GLU A 120 -16.56 10.11 -13.28
CA GLU A 120 -18.01 10.11 -13.50
C GLU A 120 -18.43 9.18 -14.66
N ASP A 121 -17.56 8.97 -15.63
CA ASP A 121 -17.82 8.08 -16.77
C ASP A 121 -17.76 6.60 -16.41
N LEU A 122 -17.37 6.25 -15.17
CA LEU A 122 -17.34 4.88 -14.70
C LEU A 122 -18.72 4.25 -14.44
N LYS A 123 -19.78 5.06 -14.40
CA LYS A 123 -21.14 4.57 -14.15
C LYS A 123 -21.52 3.49 -15.16
N GLY A 124 -21.88 2.31 -14.66
CA GLY A 124 -22.26 1.18 -15.49
C GLY A 124 -21.10 0.44 -16.15
N LYS A 125 -19.85 0.84 -15.85
CA LYS A 125 -18.65 0.20 -16.39
C LYS A 125 -18.15 -0.89 -15.47
N THR A 126 -17.28 -1.76 -16.00
CA THR A 126 -16.62 -2.83 -15.24
C THR A 126 -15.17 -2.47 -14.97
N THR A 127 -14.77 -2.57 -13.72
CA THR A 127 -13.39 -2.37 -13.28
C THR A 127 -12.89 -3.58 -12.50
N ALA A 128 -11.61 -3.62 -12.18
CA ALA A 128 -11.03 -4.66 -11.34
C ALA A 128 -10.02 -4.06 -10.37
N ASN A 129 -10.08 -4.46 -9.11
CA ASN A 129 -9.14 -4.11 -8.06
C ASN A 129 -9.20 -5.14 -6.93
N SER A 130 -8.22 -5.11 -6.03
CA SER A 130 -8.22 -5.95 -4.84
C SER A 130 -9.43 -5.66 -3.95
N LEU A 131 -9.98 -6.69 -3.34
CA LEU A 131 -11.09 -6.58 -2.40
C LEU A 131 -10.71 -5.67 -1.24
N ALA A 132 -11.67 -4.85 -0.78
CA ALA A 132 -11.50 -3.90 0.32
C ALA A 132 -10.42 -2.83 0.10
N SER A 133 -9.97 -2.62 -1.13
CA SER A 133 -9.07 -1.52 -1.47
C SER A 133 -9.84 -0.20 -1.60
N THR A 134 -9.14 0.92 -1.37
CA THR A 134 -9.71 2.26 -1.63
C THR A 134 -10.07 2.43 -3.10
N TYR A 135 -9.36 1.75 -3.99
CA TYR A 135 -9.62 1.79 -5.44
C TYR A 135 -10.96 1.15 -5.79
N MET A 136 -11.27 -0.01 -5.19
CA MET A 136 -12.56 -0.67 -5.33
C MET A 136 -13.69 0.24 -4.82
N GLU A 137 -13.52 0.78 -3.61
CA GLU A 137 -14.51 1.68 -2.99
C GLU A 137 -14.75 2.93 -3.85
N LEU A 138 -13.69 3.54 -4.37
CA LEU A 138 -13.80 4.71 -5.23
C LEU A 138 -14.55 4.39 -6.53
N ALA A 139 -14.19 3.32 -7.21
CA ALA A 139 -14.86 2.90 -8.44
C ALA A 139 -16.35 2.60 -8.20
N GLU A 140 -16.67 1.88 -7.13
CA GLU A 140 -18.06 1.62 -6.75
C GLU A 140 -18.84 2.91 -6.44
N SER A 141 -18.20 3.88 -5.81
CA SER A 141 -18.82 5.18 -5.49
C SER A 141 -19.25 5.94 -6.74
N TYR A 142 -18.59 5.71 -7.87
CA TYR A 142 -18.95 6.27 -9.19
C TYR A 142 -19.86 5.36 -10.02
N GLY A 143 -20.33 4.26 -9.45
CA GLY A 143 -21.29 3.36 -10.09
C GLY A 143 -20.70 2.27 -10.96
N ALA A 144 -19.42 1.98 -10.83
CA ALA A 144 -18.80 0.84 -11.49
C ALA A 144 -19.14 -0.47 -10.81
N THR A 145 -19.13 -1.57 -11.57
CA THR A 145 -19.13 -2.94 -11.05
C THR A 145 -17.68 -3.38 -10.95
N VAL A 146 -17.20 -3.69 -9.75
CA VAL A 146 -15.79 -4.02 -9.53
C VAL A 146 -15.61 -5.53 -9.35
N GLN A 147 -14.71 -6.09 -10.16
CA GLN A 147 -14.27 -7.47 -10.05
C GLN A 147 -13.08 -7.54 -9.09
N GLY A 148 -13.10 -8.44 -8.11
CA GLY A 148 -11.99 -8.65 -7.18
C GLY A 148 -10.84 -9.38 -7.87
N ILE A 149 -9.68 -8.72 -7.97
CA ILE A 149 -8.45 -9.24 -8.57
C ILE A 149 -7.29 -8.88 -7.67
N ASP A 150 -6.39 -9.83 -7.39
CA ASP A 150 -5.39 -9.69 -6.34
C ASP A 150 -4.22 -8.75 -6.67
N THR A 151 -3.80 -8.65 -7.95
CA THR A 151 -2.60 -7.90 -8.33
C THR A 151 -2.86 -6.86 -9.41
N LEU A 152 -2.05 -5.78 -9.39
CA LEU A 152 -2.07 -4.76 -10.44
C LEU A 152 -1.75 -5.35 -11.82
N GLU A 153 -0.77 -6.24 -11.89
CA GLU A 153 -0.38 -6.93 -13.14
C GLU A 153 -1.59 -7.62 -13.78
N GLU A 154 -2.36 -8.36 -12.99
CA GLU A 154 -3.55 -9.05 -13.47
C GLU A 154 -4.63 -8.07 -13.94
N THR A 155 -4.85 -6.96 -13.22
CA THR A 155 -5.83 -5.94 -13.65
C THR A 155 -5.43 -5.29 -14.96
N ILE A 156 -4.14 -5.01 -15.15
CA ILE A 156 -3.62 -4.45 -16.42
C ILE A 156 -3.80 -5.45 -17.56
N GLN A 157 -3.54 -6.73 -17.33
CA GLN A 157 -3.76 -7.77 -18.33
C GLN A 157 -5.23 -7.85 -18.75
N LEU A 158 -6.17 -7.79 -17.80
CA LEU A 158 -7.60 -7.76 -18.10
C LEU A 158 -8.00 -6.50 -18.88
N LEU A 159 -7.44 -5.36 -18.50
CA LEU A 159 -7.69 -4.08 -19.18
C LEU A 159 -7.22 -4.11 -20.63
N THR A 160 -5.97 -4.49 -20.86
CA THR A 160 -5.37 -4.52 -22.21
C THR A 160 -6.00 -5.57 -23.10
N ALA A 161 -6.53 -6.65 -22.53
CA ALA A 161 -7.30 -7.66 -23.24
C ALA A 161 -8.76 -7.24 -23.52
N GLY A 162 -9.19 -6.09 -23.01
CA GLY A 162 -10.56 -5.61 -23.21
C GLY A 162 -11.62 -6.33 -22.38
N ARG A 163 -11.23 -7.03 -21.31
CA ARG A 163 -12.14 -7.76 -20.44
C ARG A 163 -12.74 -6.92 -19.33
N ILE A 164 -12.14 -5.78 -19.02
CA ILE A 164 -12.68 -4.75 -18.15
C ILE A 164 -12.53 -3.40 -18.87
N ASP A 165 -13.32 -2.42 -18.46
CA ASP A 165 -13.34 -1.10 -19.10
C ASP A 165 -12.27 -0.17 -18.56
N ALA A 166 -11.94 -0.30 -17.28
CA ALA A 166 -11.00 0.58 -16.58
C ALA A 166 -10.43 -0.11 -15.33
N THR A 167 -9.35 0.44 -14.81
CA THR A 167 -8.85 0.08 -13.48
C THR A 167 -8.27 1.31 -12.79
N LEU A 168 -8.28 1.31 -11.47
CA LEU A 168 -7.77 2.37 -10.63
C LEU A 168 -6.57 1.84 -9.83
N ASN A 169 -5.60 2.70 -9.59
CA ASN A 169 -4.50 2.39 -8.67
C ASN A 169 -3.74 3.69 -8.34
N ALA A 170 -2.69 3.56 -7.52
CA ALA A 170 -1.79 4.68 -7.27
C ALA A 170 -1.14 5.13 -8.60
N ASP A 171 -1.08 6.43 -8.81
CA ASP A 171 -0.48 7.03 -10.00
C ASP A 171 0.97 6.55 -10.22
N VAL A 172 1.75 6.50 -9.14
CA VAL A 172 3.15 6.04 -9.18
C VAL A 172 3.27 4.58 -9.66
N SER A 173 2.31 3.73 -9.33
CA SER A 173 2.30 2.33 -9.76
C SER A 173 2.08 2.21 -11.27
N PHE A 174 1.19 3.02 -11.83
CA PHE A 174 0.98 3.06 -13.28
C PHE A 174 2.18 3.65 -14.02
N TYR A 175 2.75 4.74 -13.50
CA TYR A 175 3.94 5.34 -14.12
C TYR A 175 5.12 4.38 -14.11
N ASP A 176 5.32 3.68 -13.01
CA ASP A 176 6.38 2.68 -12.91
C ASP A 176 6.15 1.53 -13.90
N TYR A 177 4.92 1.04 -13.99
CA TYR A 177 4.57 0.00 -14.97
C TYR A 177 4.85 0.45 -16.41
N LEU A 178 4.43 1.66 -16.78
CA LEU A 178 4.67 2.22 -18.11
C LEU A 178 6.16 2.47 -18.37
N ASN A 179 6.93 2.76 -17.33
CA ASN A 179 8.38 2.94 -17.48
C ASN A 179 9.07 1.61 -17.82
N VAL A 180 8.60 0.50 -17.24
CA VAL A 180 9.10 -0.86 -17.52
C VAL A 180 8.50 -1.42 -18.82
N HIS A 181 7.24 -1.10 -19.11
CA HIS A 181 6.48 -1.57 -20.27
C HIS A 181 5.92 -0.40 -21.08
N PRO A 182 6.80 0.35 -21.79
CA PRO A 182 6.37 1.59 -22.48
C PRO A 182 5.35 1.38 -23.60
N ASP A 183 5.26 0.15 -24.12
CA ASP A 183 4.30 -0.19 -25.20
C ASP A 183 2.98 -0.76 -24.65
N ALA A 184 2.77 -0.78 -23.34
CA ALA A 184 1.53 -1.28 -22.77
C ALA A 184 0.33 -0.49 -23.29
N ASN A 185 -0.76 -1.22 -23.62
CA ASN A 185 -1.92 -0.64 -24.29
C ASN A 185 -2.91 -0.03 -23.29
N PHE A 186 -2.45 0.91 -22.48
CA PHE A 186 -3.32 1.71 -21.62
C PHE A 186 -2.79 3.14 -21.45
N LYS A 187 -3.65 4.02 -21.04
CA LYS A 187 -3.36 5.44 -20.73
C LYS A 187 -4.08 5.86 -19.46
N LEU A 188 -3.55 6.87 -18.79
CA LEU A 188 -4.22 7.51 -17.66
C LEU A 188 -5.06 8.67 -18.16
N VAL A 189 -6.32 8.75 -17.74
CA VAL A 189 -7.27 9.77 -18.21
C VAL A 189 -7.70 10.73 -17.10
N ALA A 190 -7.54 10.35 -15.83
CA ALA A 190 -7.91 11.18 -14.69
C ALA A 190 -7.11 10.78 -13.45
N GLN A 191 -7.06 11.67 -12.48
CA GLN A 191 -6.55 11.38 -11.13
C GLN A 191 -7.32 12.21 -10.10
N THR A 192 -7.31 11.78 -8.85
CA THR A 192 -7.91 12.52 -7.74
C THR A 192 -7.20 13.85 -7.52
N GLU A 193 -7.95 14.87 -7.09
CA GLU A 193 -7.40 16.23 -6.87
C GLU A 193 -6.49 16.24 -5.63
N ASP A 194 -6.95 15.63 -4.54
CA ASP A 194 -6.22 15.59 -3.28
C ASP A 194 -5.33 14.35 -3.22
N ALA A 195 -4.11 14.54 -2.70
CA ALA A 195 -3.22 13.42 -2.43
C ALA A 195 -3.69 12.63 -1.21
N SER A 196 -3.66 11.31 -1.33
CA SER A 196 -3.83 10.40 -0.20
C SER A 196 -2.52 10.29 0.57
N HIS A 197 -2.62 10.19 1.89
CA HIS A 197 -1.48 9.98 2.78
C HIS A 197 -1.23 8.48 2.93
N VAL A 198 -0.01 8.06 2.68
CA VAL A 198 0.44 6.68 2.86
C VAL A 198 1.20 6.59 4.18
N ALA A 199 0.77 5.70 5.05
CA ALA A 199 1.35 5.54 6.38
C ALA A 199 1.35 4.06 6.80
N ILE A 200 1.94 3.78 7.95
CA ILE A 200 2.08 2.42 8.48
C ILE A 200 1.03 2.20 9.56
N PRO A 201 0.07 1.30 9.38
CA PRO A 201 -0.86 0.90 10.43
C PRO A 201 -0.20 -0.06 11.42
N VAL A 202 -0.49 0.15 12.69
CA VAL A 202 -0.18 -0.76 13.79
C VAL A 202 -1.48 -1.06 14.55
N ARG A 203 -1.47 -2.13 15.36
CA ARG A 203 -2.63 -2.44 16.19
C ARG A 203 -2.93 -1.28 17.14
N LYS A 204 -4.22 -1.01 17.34
CA LYS A 204 -4.69 0.03 18.24
C LYS A 204 -4.58 -0.43 19.70
N GLY A 205 -4.17 0.47 20.58
CA GLY A 205 -4.15 0.23 22.02
C GLY A 205 -2.82 0.55 22.70
N ASP A 206 -2.81 0.44 24.02
CA ASP A 206 -1.67 0.82 24.87
C ASP A 206 -0.43 -0.05 24.61
N ASP A 207 -0.64 -1.31 24.24
CA ASP A 207 0.42 -2.26 23.93
C ASP A 207 1.28 -1.84 22.74
N SER A 208 0.70 -1.11 21.79
CA SER A 208 1.35 -0.64 20.57
C SER A 208 1.76 0.83 20.62
N ALA A 209 1.44 1.56 21.68
CA ALA A 209 1.67 3.01 21.75
C ALA A 209 3.15 3.37 21.65
N SER A 210 4.04 2.66 22.34
CA SER A 210 5.48 2.91 22.27
C SER A 210 6.08 2.53 20.91
N LEU A 211 5.56 1.48 20.26
CA LEU A 211 5.95 1.11 18.90
C LEU A 211 5.56 2.22 17.91
N LEU A 212 4.33 2.73 17.99
CA LEU A 212 3.87 3.82 17.13
C LEU A 212 4.77 5.05 17.26
N GLU A 213 5.09 5.46 18.48
CA GLU A 213 5.99 6.59 18.75
C GLU A 213 7.39 6.35 18.17
N ALA A 214 7.93 5.15 18.36
CA ALA A 214 9.26 4.79 17.87
C ALA A 214 9.32 4.81 16.33
N ILE A 215 8.29 4.32 15.66
CA ILE A 215 8.19 4.37 14.19
C ILE A 215 8.06 5.81 13.71
N ASN A 216 7.23 6.63 14.35
CA ASN A 216 7.09 8.05 14.02
C ASN A 216 8.43 8.78 14.14
N THR A 217 9.16 8.56 15.22
CA THR A 217 10.48 9.14 15.42
C THR A 217 11.45 8.69 14.31
N ALA A 218 11.44 7.42 13.96
CA ALA A 218 12.27 6.89 12.88
C ALA A 218 11.96 7.57 11.54
N ILE A 219 10.68 7.72 11.18
CA ILE A 219 10.27 8.40 9.96
C ILE A 219 10.73 9.86 9.94
N GLU A 220 10.56 10.58 11.04
CA GLU A 220 11.00 11.97 11.17
C GLU A 220 12.51 12.10 11.02
N GLU A 221 13.28 11.22 11.64
CA GLU A 221 14.75 11.19 11.52
C GLU A 221 15.19 10.90 10.09
N LEU A 222 14.54 9.94 9.40
CA LEU A 222 14.85 9.61 8.02
C LEU A 222 14.57 10.78 7.08
N ARG A 223 13.52 11.56 7.32
CA ARG A 223 13.25 12.79 6.57
C ARG A 223 14.32 13.84 6.83
N ALA A 224 14.69 14.03 8.09
CA ALA A 224 15.67 15.04 8.48
C ALA A 224 17.07 14.76 7.91
N ASP A 225 17.46 13.48 7.79
CA ASP A 225 18.75 13.09 7.23
C ASP A 225 18.75 12.91 5.70
N GLY A 226 17.60 13.07 5.06
CA GLY A 226 17.45 12.99 3.60
C GLY A 226 17.35 11.58 3.04
N THR A 227 17.18 10.58 3.91
CA THR A 227 16.94 9.21 3.47
C THR A 227 15.49 9.06 2.96
#